data_46f87b8be3eecdcfe3ae1b06ab844e2b
#
_entry.id   46f87b8be3eecdcfe3ae1b06ab844e2b
#
_cell.length_a   1.000
_cell.length_b   1.000
_cell.length_c   1.000
_cell.angle_alpha   90.00
_cell.angle_beta   90.00
_cell.angle_gamma   90.00
#
_symmetry.space_group_name_H-M   'P 1'
#
loop_
_entity.id
_entity.type
_entity.pdbx_description
1 polymer ?
#
loop_
_entity_poly.entity_id
_entity_poly.type
_entity_poly.pdbx_seq_one_letter_code
_entity_poly.pdbx_strand_id
1 'polypeptide(L)'
;DENYSSIISDTEFCDFIFNNNLWLKDYAVFSVLRNEFGTDDFTTWGQYALYNKSLVEEYYENNLSSVYFYCFIQYHLDKQLSYVIQQLHQKGIVIKGDLPIGISRYSVDAWVYPKYFNLGMQAGAPPDDFSITGQNWGFPTYNWKEISNDNFQWWKNRFNVMERYFDAFRIDHILGFFRIWEIPKENIWGLLGHFSPAKPMSVKEIENYGLHFDYDRFVSPFITKELLYNILGDDFDEIVPNVFNQKTYNLYSFKPKYDTQRKLFDNFNNNTLNKKYNILEKLLPLYAEVLFIQDEYEKGNYHPRINLMNSYSFSQLDDNVKWCLTRIHDEFFYHRHTSMWADEAMKKLPVLIDSTNMLVCGEDLGMVPDCVPGVMRKLQILSLEVERMPKEVNKKFVDLNQVPYLSVCCTGTHDTSTLRQWWKEDKANTQWYFNNILHKIGNAPDDLTADLAKNIINNHLNSKSMWAILPWQDYMACDDVLRSKNIDERINVPSNPKHIWNWRMHLDVNKLN
;
A
#
# COMPACT_ATOMS: atom_id res chain seq x y z
N ASP A 1 7.01 11.68 -36.72
CA ASP A 1 7.18 11.08 -38.07
C ASP A 1 8.15 11.87 -38.95
N GLU A 2 8.11 13.22 -38.99
CA GLU A 2 8.98 14.04 -39.83
C GLU A 2 10.47 13.91 -39.47
N ASN A 3 10.81 13.61 -38.23
CA ASN A 3 12.20 13.48 -37.73
C ASN A 3 12.64 12.03 -37.49
N TYR A 4 11.84 11.03 -37.86
CA TYR A 4 12.14 9.62 -37.57
C TYR A 4 13.53 9.20 -38.05
N SER A 5 13.88 9.51 -39.30
CA SER A 5 15.17 9.15 -39.90
C SER A 5 16.37 9.79 -39.19
N SER A 6 16.21 10.99 -38.65
CA SER A 6 17.28 11.65 -37.88
C SER A 6 17.45 11.07 -36.48
N ILE A 7 16.35 10.68 -35.87
CA ILE A 7 16.33 10.08 -34.53
C ILE A 7 16.99 8.70 -34.53
N ILE A 8 16.64 7.84 -35.47
CA ILE A 8 17.21 6.49 -35.57
C ILE A 8 18.70 6.47 -35.96
N SER A 9 19.23 7.58 -36.50
CA SER A 9 20.65 7.76 -36.79
C SER A 9 21.41 8.45 -35.66
N ASP A 10 20.74 8.91 -34.59
CA ASP A 10 21.37 9.50 -33.41
C ASP A 10 22.08 8.42 -32.58
N THR A 11 23.41 8.53 -32.49
CA THR A 11 24.24 7.55 -31.77
C THR A 11 23.88 7.48 -30.29
N GLU A 12 23.61 8.61 -29.64
CA GLU A 12 23.23 8.63 -28.21
C GLU A 12 21.90 7.90 -27.98
N PHE A 13 20.94 8.05 -28.89
CA PHE A 13 19.68 7.32 -28.82
C PHE A 13 19.85 5.82 -29.04
N CYS A 14 20.66 5.42 -30.01
CA CYS A 14 20.96 4.01 -30.26
C CYS A 14 21.68 3.37 -29.06
N ASP A 15 22.65 4.04 -28.48
CA ASP A 15 23.35 3.61 -27.27
C ASP A 15 22.40 3.48 -26.08
N PHE A 16 21.46 4.41 -25.93
CA PHE A 16 20.43 4.33 -24.89
C PHE A 16 19.58 3.06 -25.05
N ILE A 17 19.09 2.77 -26.26
CA ILE A 17 18.31 1.54 -26.53
C ILE A 17 19.14 0.30 -26.20
N PHE A 18 20.39 0.25 -26.67
CA PHE A 18 21.28 -0.89 -26.44
C PHE A 18 21.53 -1.13 -24.94
N ASN A 19 21.86 -0.07 -24.20
CA ASN A 19 22.17 -0.15 -22.77
C ASN A 19 20.94 -0.46 -21.89
N ASN A 20 19.73 -0.23 -22.38
CA ASN A 20 18.47 -0.45 -21.66
C ASN A 20 17.65 -1.63 -22.22
N ASN A 21 18.22 -2.44 -23.11
CA ASN A 21 17.51 -3.52 -23.82
C ASN A 21 16.84 -4.56 -22.89
N LEU A 22 17.28 -4.71 -21.66
CA LEU A 22 16.70 -5.64 -20.68
C LEU A 22 15.24 -5.34 -20.30
N TRP A 23 14.81 -4.08 -20.45
CA TRP A 23 13.46 -3.67 -20.06
C TRP A 23 12.77 -2.80 -21.12
N LEU A 24 13.51 -2.00 -21.85
CA LEU A 24 12.98 -0.94 -22.71
C LEU A 24 12.18 -1.48 -23.89
N LYS A 25 12.63 -2.57 -24.49
CA LYS A 25 11.94 -3.22 -25.62
C LYS A 25 10.56 -3.72 -25.22
N ASP A 26 10.49 -4.51 -24.14
CA ASP A 26 9.23 -5.06 -23.64
C ASP A 26 8.27 -3.95 -23.20
N TYR A 27 8.79 -2.91 -22.52
CA TYR A 27 8.01 -1.73 -22.12
C TYR A 27 7.44 -0.98 -23.34
N ALA A 28 8.23 -0.77 -24.37
CA ALA A 28 7.80 -0.03 -25.55
C ALA A 28 6.73 -0.81 -26.34
N VAL A 29 6.93 -2.13 -26.53
CA VAL A 29 5.92 -3.00 -27.17
C VAL A 29 4.65 -3.06 -26.36
N PHE A 30 4.73 -3.26 -25.03
CA PHE A 30 3.57 -3.22 -24.14
C PHE A 30 2.79 -1.90 -24.28
N SER A 31 3.51 -0.78 -24.36
CA SER A 31 2.88 0.55 -24.46
C SER A 31 2.16 0.75 -25.79
N VAL A 32 2.68 0.21 -26.89
CA VAL A 32 2.00 0.25 -28.19
C VAL A 32 0.75 -0.64 -28.17
N LEU A 33 0.88 -1.89 -27.71
CA LEU A 33 -0.24 -2.84 -27.62
C LEU A 33 -1.35 -2.28 -26.71
N ARG A 34 -1.02 -1.69 -25.57
CA ARG A 34 -2.00 -1.04 -24.68
C ARG A 34 -2.82 0.01 -25.42
N ASN A 35 -2.19 0.83 -26.27
CA ASN A 35 -2.89 1.85 -27.04
C ASN A 35 -3.72 1.25 -28.16
N GLU A 36 -3.24 0.23 -28.85
CA GLU A 36 -3.97 -0.47 -29.91
C GLU A 36 -5.24 -1.15 -29.40
N PHE A 37 -5.13 -1.84 -28.24
CA PHE A 37 -6.27 -2.49 -27.62
C PHE A 37 -7.15 -1.54 -26.78
N GLY A 38 -6.69 -0.31 -26.53
CA GLY A 38 -7.42 0.69 -25.75
C GLY A 38 -7.58 0.32 -24.26
N THR A 39 -6.79 -0.61 -23.73
CA THR A 39 -6.81 -1.09 -22.35
C THR A 39 -5.44 -1.60 -21.93
N ASP A 40 -5.11 -1.44 -20.63
CA ASP A 40 -3.93 -2.05 -20.01
C ASP A 40 -4.16 -3.50 -19.56
N ASP A 41 -5.42 -3.96 -19.54
CA ASP A 41 -5.75 -5.36 -19.24
C ASP A 41 -5.27 -6.29 -20.36
N PHE A 42 -4.00 -6.66 -20.30
CA PHE A 42 -3.35 -7.53 -21.29
C PHE A 42 -4.02 -8.92 -21.40
N THR A 43 -4.81 -9.35 -20.41
CA THR A 43 -5.52 -10.64 -20.49
C THR A 43 -6.55 -10.65 -21.64
N THR A 44 -6.93 -9.49 -22.14
CA THR A 44 -7.86 -9.29 -23.26
C THR A 44 -7.19 -9.09 -24.62
N TRP A 45 -5.84 -9.13 -24.71
CA TRP A 45 -5.06 -8.82 -25.92
C TRP A 45 -4.92 -9.98 -26.92
N GLY A 46 -5.81 -10.94 -26.91
CA GLY A 46 -5.80 -12.06 -27.86
C GLY A 46 -4.50 -12.86 -27.81
N GLN A 47 -3.78 -12.93 -28.91
CA GLN A 47 -2.49 -13.68 -28.96
C GLN A 47 -1.39 -13.10 -28.06
N TYR A 48 -1.49 -11.83 -27.64
CA TYR A 48 -0.55 -11.16 -26.73
C TYR A 48 -0.98 -11.22 -25.27
N ALA A 49 -2.10 -11.88 -24.96
CA ALA A 49 -2.58 -12.02 -23.58
C ALA A 49 -1.57 -12.74 -22.66
N LEU A 50 -0.81 -13.67 -23.21
CA LEU A 50 0.31 -14.32 -22.55
C LEU A 50 1.61 -13.86 -23.21
N TYR A 51 2.55 -13.38 -22.40
CA TYR A 51 3.84 -12.94 -22.91
C TYR A 51 4.55 -14.09 -23.68
N ASN A 52 4.95 -13.81 -24.89
CA ASN A 52 5.75 -14.71 -25.72
C ASN A 52 6.86 -13.90 -26.39
N LYS A 53 8.10 -14.19 -26.01
CA LYS A 53 9.28 -13.45 -26.48
C LYS A 53 9.36 -13.37 -28.00
N SER A 54 9.11 -14.46 -28.72
CA SER A 54 9.20 -14.48 -30.18
C SER A 54 8.13 -13.61 -30.84
N LEU A 55 6.89 -13.63 -30.33
CA LEU A 55 5.82 -12.74 -30.82
C LEU A 55 6.11 -11.26 -30.53
N VAL A 56 6.70 -10.97 -29.37
CA VAL A 56 7.10 -9.61 -29.01
C VAL A 56 8.25 -9.11 -29.90
N GLU A 57 9.21 -9.97 -30.24
CA GLU A 57 10.29 -9.64 -31.16
C GLU A 57 9.78 -9.40 -32.59
N GLU A 58 8.91 -10.27 -33.09
CA GLU A 58 8.25 -10.09 -34.38
C GLU A 58 7.44 -8.79 -34.42
N TYR A 59 6.65 -8.51 -33.37
CA TYR A 59 5.88 -7.27 -33.27
C TYR A 59 6.79 -6.04 -33.25
N TYR A 60 7.87 -6.09 -32.46
CA TYR A 60 8.87 -5.02 -32.40
C TYR A 60 9.41 -4.65 -33.77
N GLU A 61 9.88 -5.67 -34.53
CA GLU A 61 10.50 -5.45 -35.83
C GLU A 61 9.50 -4.93 -36.88
N ASN A 62 8.25 -5.37 -36.82
CA ASN A 62 7.22 -4.93 -37.75
C ASN A 62 6.64 -3.54 -37.43
N ASN A 63 6.87 -3.00 -36.20
CA ASN A 63 6.25 -1.76 -35.73
C ASN A 63 7.30 -0.76 -35.19
N LEU A 64 8.52 -0.74 -35.74
CA LEU A 64 9.65 0.05 -35.22
C LEU A 64 9.30 1.52 -34.98
N SER A 65 8.56 2.17 -35.87
CA SER A 65 8.22 3.59 -35.70
C SER A 65 7.40 3.85 -34.42
N SER A 66 6.38 3.04 -34.18
CA SER A 66 5.53 3.15 -32.98
C SER A 66 6.27 2.80 -31.71
N VAL A 67 7.12 1.77 -31.77
CA VAL A 67 7.91 1.32 -30.60
C VAL A 67 8.99 2.34 -30.27
N TYR A 68 9.70 2.87 -31.27
CA TYR A 68 10.74 3.88 -31.07
C TYR A 68 10.20 5.20 -30.52
N PHE A 69 8.93 5.52 -30.73
CA PHE A 69 8.29 6.65 -30.06
C PHE A 69 8.37 6.53 -28.52
N TYR A 70 8.07 5.34 -27.98
CA TYR A 70 8.17 5.11 -26.53
C TYR A 70 9.62 5.05 -26.05
N CYS A 71 10.53 4.46 -26.85
CA CYS A 71 11.96 4.50 -26.54
C CYS A 71 12.49 5.93 -26.50
N PHE A 72 12.05 6.77 -27.43
CA PHE A 72 12.43 8.18 -27.51
C PHE A 72 11.95 9.00 -26.31
N ILE A 73 10.72 8.74 -25.85
CA ILE A 73 10.23 9.36 -24.60
C ILE A 73 11.14 9.00 -23.42
N GLN A 74 11.46 7.71 -23.23
CA GLN A 74 12.32 7.25 -22.14
C GLN A 74 13.75 7.81 -22.25
N TYR A 75 14.31 7.89 -23.46
CA TYR A 75 15.60 8.52 -23.71
C TYR A 75 15.65 9.98 -23.25
N HIS A 76 14.64 10.78 -23.62
CA HIS A 76 14.59 12.16 -23.21
C HIS A 76 14.34 12.35 -21.70
N LEU A 77 13.55 11.49 -21.08
CA LEU A 77 13.36 11.48 -19.63
C LEU A 77 14.67 11.16 -18.90
N ASP A 78 15.40 10.15 -19.36
CA ASP A 78 16.74 9.79 -18.84
C ASP A 78 17.71 10.95 -18.97
N LYS A 79 17.80 11.55 -20.15
CA LYS A 79 18.70 12.68 -20.44
C LYS A 79 18.40 13.91 -19.59
N GLN A 80 17.12 14.27 -19.47
CA GLN A 80 16.69 15.41 -18.67
C GLN A 80 16.95 15.18 -17.17
N LEU A 81 16.60 14.00 -16.65
CA LEU A 81 16.80 13.68 -15.25
C LEU A 81 18.28 13.62 -14.91
N SER A 82 19.09 12.92 -15.71
CA SER A 82 20.55 12.85 -15.53
C SER A 82 21.22 14.22 -15.52
N TYR A 83 20.79 15.12 -16.42
CA TYR A 83 21.29 16.49 -16.45
C TYR A 83 20.96 17.24 -15.14
N VAL A 84 19.70 17.16 -14.67
CA VAL A 84 19.29 17.83 -13.43
C VAL A 84 20.06 17.29 -12.23
N ILE A 85 20.21 15.97 -12.12
CA ILE A 85 20.97 15.32 -11.03
C ILE A 85 22.42 15.82 -11.03
N GLN A 86 23.07 15.87 -12.19
CA GLN A 86 24.42 16.39 -12.30
C GLN A 86 24.53 17.84 -11.78
N GLN A 87 23.56 18.71 -12.12
CA GLN A 87 23.54 20.09 -11.64
C GLN A 87 23.35 20.17 -10.11
N LEU A 88 22.53 19.28 -9.53
CA LEU A 88 22.31 19.21 -8.09
C LEU A 88 23.57 18.72 -7.36
N HIS A 89 24.23 17.68 -7.86
CA HIS A 89 25.48 17.16 -7.29
C HIS A 89 26.60 18.22 -7.29
N GLN A 90 26.71 19.04 -8.36
CA GLN A 90 27.66 20.17 -8.39
C GLN A 90 27.42 21.20 -7.29
N LYS A 91 26.18 21.25 -6.76
CA LYS A 91 25.81 22.12 -5.64
C LYS A 91 25.85 21.41 -4.28
N GLY A 92 26.31 20.17 -4.23
CA GLY A 92 26.34 19.34 -3.02
C GLY A 92 24.96 18.88 -2.54
N ILE A 93 23.97 18.86 -3.44
CA ILE A 93 22.61 18.41 -3.13
C ILE A 93 22.48 16.95 -3.55
N VAL A 94 22.06 16.10 -2.60
CA VAL A 94 21.76 14.69 -2.83
C VAL A 94 20.25 14.50 -3.02
N ILE A 95 19.90 13.49 -3.82
CA ILE A 95 18.50 13.19 -4.13
C ILE A 95 18.11 11.83 -3.56
N LYS A 96 16.99 11.81 -2.83
CA LYS A 96 16.39 10.61 -2.30
C LYS A 96 15.17 10.23 -3.13
N GLY A 97 15.24 9.06 -3.76
CA GLY A 97 14.13 8.45 -4.51
C GLY A 97 13.12 7.75 -3.61
N ASP A 98 12.04 7.30 -4.20
CA ASP A 98 11.01 6.47 -3.56
C ASP A 98 10.73 5.24 -4.43
N LEU A 99 10.74 4.06 -3.82
CA LEU A 99 10.53 2.80 -4.51
C LEU A 99 9.22 2.18 -4.04
N PRO A 100 8.18 2.15 -4.88
CA PRO A 100 6.90 1.57 -4.51
C PRO A 100 7.04 0.07 -4.24
N ILE A 101 6.36 -0.40 -3.20
CA ILE A 101 6.35 -1.84 -2.85
C ILE A 101 5.67 -2.67 -3.93
N GLY A 102 4.66 -2.15 -4.61
CA GLY A 102 3.87 -2.92 -5.57
C GLY A 102 4.09 -2.51 -7.01
N ILE A 103 3.48 -3.27 -7.89
CA ILE A 103 3.34 -2.96 -9.32
C ILE A 103 1.86 -2.98 -9.70
N SER A 104 1.47 -2.29 -10.77
CA SER A 104 0.12 -2.45 -11.30
C SER A 104 -0.11 -3.90 -11.76
N ARG A 105 -1.29 -4.45 -11.47
CA ARG A 105 -1.70 -5.78 -11.95
C ARG A 105 -1.63 -5.89 -13.47
N TYR A 106 -1.84 -4.78 -14.15
CA TYR A 106 -1.83 -4.64 -15.60
C TYR A 106 -0.60 -3.86 -16.07
N SER A 107 0.56 -4.15 -15.52
CA SER A 107 1.84 -3.56 -15.92
C SER A 107 2.62 -4.49 -16.85
N VAL A 108 3.63 -3.92 -17.49
CA VAL A 108 4.60 -4.69 -18.26
C VAL A 108 5.31 -5.75 -17.40
N ASP A 109 5.60 -5.43 -16.13
CA ASP A 109 6.25 -6.39 -15.22
C ASP A 109 5.37 -7.61 -14.96
N ALA A 110 4.06 -7.41 -14.71
CA ALA A 110 3.11 -8.50 -14.53
C ALA A 110 2.92 -9.32 -15.82
N TRP A 111 3.01 -8.70 -16.97
CA TRP A 111 2.91 -9.35 -18.27
C TRP A 111 4.15 -10.20 -18.60
N VAL A 112 5.34 -9.62 -18.43
CA VAL A 112 6.62 -10.27 -18.77
C VAL A 112 7.02 -11.32 -17.74
N TYR A 113 6.80 -11.04 -16.45
CA TYR A 113 7.25 -11.87 -15.33
C TYR A 113 6.09 -12.36 -14.44
N PRO A 114 5.00 -12.94 -14.99
CA PRO A 114 3.81 -13.29 -14.19
C PRO A 114 4.11 -14.24 -13.03
N LYS A 115 5.17 -15.06 -13.12
CA LYS A 115 5.59 -15.99 -12.07
C LYS A 115 6.09 -15.30 -10.78
N TYR A 116 6.53 -14.03 -10.86
CA TYR A 116 7.01 -13.28 -9.70
C TYR A 116 5.88 -12.66 -8.87
N PHE A 117 4.63 -12.73 -9.36
CA PHE A 117 3.50 -12.07 -8.74
C PHE A 117 2.34 -13.04 -8.49
N ASN A 118 1.74 -12.95 -7.30
CA ASN A 118 0.53 -13.69 -6.97
C ASN A 118 -0.69 -12.93 -7.53
N LEU A 119 -0.99 -13.12 -8.82
CA LEU A 119 -2.06 -12.39 -9.52
C LEU A 119 -3.47 -12.71 -9.01
N GLY A 120 -3.66 -13.77 -8.23
CA GLY A 120 -4.89 -14.10 -7.51
C GLY A 120 -5.09 -13.32 -6.21
N MET A 121 -4.06 -12.59 -5.76
CA MET A 121 -4.04 -11.89 -4.48
C MET A 121 -3.84 -10.38 -4.68
N GLN A 122 -4.11 -9.61 -3.63
CA GLN A 122 -3.93 -8.16 -3.58
C GLN A 122 -3.19 -7.79 -2.30
N ALA A 123 -2.27 -6.85 -2.38
CA ALA A 123 -1.63 -6.28 -1.20
C ALA A 123 -2.52 -5.20 -0.57
N GLY A 124 -2.37 -5.02 0.72
CA GLY A 124 -3.08 -4.01 1.48
C GLY A 124 -2.53 -3.83 2.90
N ALA A 125 -3.34 -3.25 3.76
CA ALA A 125 -3.07 -3.13 5.18
C ALA A 125 -4.24 -3.67 6.00
N PRO A 126 -3.97 -4.25 7.20
CA PRO A 126 -5.03 -4.66 8.11
C PRO A 126 -5.85 -3.45 8.59
N PRO A 127 -7.04 -3.68 9.16
CA PRO A 127 -7.82 -2.62 9.80
C PRO A 127 -7.02 -1.89 10.90
N ASP A 128 -7.15 -0.57 10.90
CA ASP A 128 -6.57 0.33 11.89
C ASP A 128 -7.54 1.48 12.22
N ASP A 129 -7.08 2.45 13.00
CA ASP A 129 -7.88 3.63 13.38
C ASP A 129 -8.24 4.54 12.19
N PHE A 130 -7.51 4.45 11.08
CA PHE A 130 -7.74 5.22 9.86
C PHE A 130 -8.67 4.51 8.87
N SER A 131 -8.74 3.17 8.95
CA SER A 131 -9.58 2.35 8.07
C SER A 131 -10.11 1.11 8.79
N ILE A 132 -11.35 1.18 9.25
CA ILE A 132 -12.03 0.07 9.96
C ILE A 132 -12.12 -1.19 9.08
N THR A 133 -12.22 -1.02 7.76
CA THR A 133 -12.30 -2.12 6.80
C THR A 133 -10.93 -2.61 6.33
N GLY A 134 -9.84 -2.00 6.81
CA GLY A 134 -8.52 -2.15 6.25
C GLY A 134 -8.37 -1.48 4.88
N GLN A 135 -7.15 -1.50 4.35
CA GLN A 135 -6.87 -0.94 3.03
C GLN A 135 -6.63 -2.07 2.04
N ASN A 136 -7.18 -1.94 0.84
CA ASN A 136 -6.88 -2.79 -0.31
C ASN A 136 -6.23 -1.92 -1.39
N TRP A 137 -4.93 -2.12 -1.63
CA TRP A 137 -4.17 -1.33 -2.59
C TRP A 137 -4.33 -1.82 -4.04
N GLY A 138 -4.92 -3.00 -4.25
CA GLY A 138 -5.30 -3.53 -5.57
C GLY A 138 -4.17 -4.16 -6.37
N PHE A 139 -2.91 -3.93 -6.05
CA PHE A 139 -1.78 -4.54 -6.76
C PHE A 139 -1.44 -5.94 -6.22
N PRO A 140 -0.87 -6.85 -7.05
CA PRO A 140 -0.56 -8.22 -6.66
C PRO A 140 0.56 -8.28 -5.61
N THR A 141 0.55 -9.31 -4.78
CA THR A 141 1.67 -9.61 -3.88
C THR A 141 2.81 -10.33 -4.62
N TYR A 142 4.01 -10.36 -4.00
CA TYR A 142 5.17 -11.01 -4.59
C TYR A 142 5.21 -12.51 -4.28
N ASN A 143 5.53 -13.30 -5.30
CA ASN A 143 5.96 -14.68 -5.13
C ASN A 143 7.47 -14.71 -4.81
N TRP A 144 7.81 -14.47 -3.55
CA TRP A 144 9.20 -14.39 -3.10
C TRP A 144 10.01 -15.65 -3.36
N LYS A 145 9.35 -16.82 -3.43
CA LYS A 145 10.01 -18.09 -3.76
C LYS A 145 10.57 -18.05 -5.19
N GLU A 146 9.75 -17.65 -6.15
CA GLU A 146 10.18 -17.54 -7.54
C GLU A 146 11.21 -16.42 -7.75
N ILE A 147 11.04 -15.29 -7.06
CA ILE A 147 12.01 -14.18 -7.10
C ILE A 147 13.36 -14.60 -6.51
N SER A 148 13.38 -15.39 -5.44
CA SER A 148 14.62 -15.87 -4.84
C SER A 148 15.36 -16.90 -5.70
N ASN A 149 14.65 -17.68 -6.53
CA ASN A 149 15.22 -18.69 -7.42
C ASN A 149 16.16 -18.08 -8.48
N ASP A 150 15.97 -16.81 -8.85
CA ASP A 150 16.86 -16.06 -9.74
C ASP A 150 17.77 -15.08 -9.00
N ASN A 151 17.99 -15.30 -7.71
CA ASN A 151 18.81 -14.43 -6.86
C ASN A 151 18.34 -12.96 -6.86
N PHE A 152 17.03 -12.73 -6.86
CA PHE A 152 16.41 -11.40 -6.82
C PHE A 152 16.77 -10.48 -7.99
N GLN A 153 17.07 -11.03 -9.16
CA GLN A 153 17.61 -10.28 -10.30
C GLN A 153 16.66 -9.15 -10.75
N TRP A 154 15.35 -9.39 -10.73
CA TRP A 154 14.36 -8.36 -11.07
C TRP A 154 14.45 -7.13 -10.14
N TRP A 155 14.61 -7.34 -8.82
CA TRP A 155 14.79 -6.28 -7.86
C TRP A 155 16.12 -5.55 -8.02
N LYS A 156 17.21 -6.29 -8.22
CA LYS A 156 18.55 -5.73 -8.46
C LYS A 156 18.57 -4.84 -9.69
N ASN A 157 17.90 -5.24 -10.76
CA ASN A 157 17.79 -4.44 -11.98
C ASN A 157 17.08 -3.11 -11.71
N ARG A 158 16.01 -3.09 -10.87
CA ARG A 158 15.35 -1.85 -10.46
C ARG A 158 16.31 -0.93 -9.69
N PHE A 159 17.06 -1.46 -8.75
CA PHE A 159 18.05 -0.68 -7.99
C PHE A 159 19.15 -0.13 -8.88
N ASN A 160 19.68 -0.91 -9.80
CA ASN A 160 20.70 -0.45 -10.75
C ASN A 160 20.21 0.71 -11.63
N VAL A 161 18.94 0.73 -12.01
CA VAL A 161 18.37 1.86 -12.75
C VAL A 161 18.20 3.06 -11.85
N MET A 162 17.70 2.87 -10.61
CA MET A 162 17.50 3.97 -9.66
C MET A 162 18.81 4.63 -9.24
N GLU A 163 19.88 3.86 -9.05
CA GLU A 163 21.22 4.34 -8.64
C GLU A 163 21.83 5.34 -9.63
N ARG A 164 21.35 5.37 -10.89
CA ARG A 164 21.76 6.39 -11.86
C ARG A 164 21.30 7.81 -11.49
N TYR A 165 20.22 7.91 -10.72
CA TYR A 165 19.54 9.17 -10.44
C TYR A 165 19.51 9.55 -8.96
N PHE A 166 19.64 8.58 -8.06
CA PHE A 166 19.42 8.78 -6.64
C PHE A 166 20.62 8.34 -5.82
N ASP A 167 20.87 9.10 -4.75
CA ASP A 167 21.93 8.82 -3.76
C ASP A 167 21.40 8.02 -2.57
N ALA A 168 20.10 8.09 -2.36
CA ALA A 168 19.36 7.34 -1.36
C ALA A 168 17.98 7.00 -1.89
N PHE A 169 17.30 6.05 -1.27
CA PHE A 169 15.90 5.76 -1.59
C PHE A 169 15.13 5.27 -0.37
N ARG A 170 13.82 5.50 -0.39
CA ARG A 170 12.86 4.92 0.54
C ARG A 170 12.29 3.65 -0.08
N ILE A 171 12.36 2.54 0.63
CA ILE A 171 11.52 1.38 0.33
C ILE A 171 10.15 1.68 0.94
N ASP A 172 9.16 1.91 0.09
CA ASP A 172 7.78 2.03 0.49
C ASP A 172 7.31 0.71 1.11
N HIS A 173 6.58 0.81 2.22
CA HIS A 173 6.10 -0.34 2.98
C HIS A 173 7.16 -1.44 3.18
N ILE A 174 8.31 -1.11 3.78
CA ILE A 174 9.40 -2.08 4.00
C ILE A 174 8.93 -3.33 4.75
N LEU A 175 7.84 -3.23 5.52
CA LEU A 175 7.20 -4.35 6.19
C LEU A 175 6.83 -5.48 5.22
N GLY A 176 6.59 -5.18 3.93
CA GLY A 176 6.33 -6.16 2.88
C GLY A 176 7.47 -7.15 2.64
N PHE A 177 8.71 -6.83 3.06
CA PHE A 177 9.84 -7.77 3.02
C PHE A 177 9.85 -8.73 4.21
N PHE A 178 9.20 -8.37 5.30
CA PHE A 178 8.96 -9.22 6.46
C PHE A 178 7.69 -10.05 6.26
N ARG A 179 6.60 -9.35 5.99
CA ARG A 179 5.25 -9.85 5.73
C ARG A 179 4.42 -8.81 5.00
N ILE A 180 3.50 -9.25 4.19
CA ILE A 180 2.49 -8.40 3.54
C ILE A 180 1.09 -8.76 4.03
N TRP A 181 0.19 -7.79 4.11
CA TRP A 181 -1.22 -8.07 4.25
C TRP A 181 -1.78 -8.47 2.90
N GLU A 182 -2.20 -9.72 2.77
CA GLU A 182 -2.61 -10.34 1.54
C GLU A 182 -4.12 -10.55 1.54
N ILE A 183 -4.78 -10.12 0.47
CA ILE A 183 -6.24 -10.12 0.32
C ILE A 183 -6.57 -10.89 -0.96
N PRO A 184 -7.37 -11.97 -0.92
CA PRO A 184 -7.85 -12.63 -2.12
C PRO A 184 -8.54 -11.64 -3.07
N LYS A 185 -8.31 -11.77 -4.39
CA LYS A 185 -8.86 -10.80 -5.37
C LYS A 185 -10.38 -10.72 -5.39
N GLU A 186 -11.05 -11.76 -4.90
CA GLU A 186 -12.51 -11.81 -4.76
C GLU A 186 -13.03 -10.92 -3.62
N ASN A 187 -12.15 -10.46 -2.74
CA ASN A 187 -12.49 -9.55 -1.65
C ASN A 187 -12.12 -8.11 -2.01
N ILE A 188 -12.93 -7.16 -1.53
CA ILE A 188 -12.72 -5.73 -1.72
C ILE A 188 -12.10 -5.13 -0.46
N TRP A 189 -12.51 -5.60 0.72
CA TRP A 189 -12.07 -5.07 2.00
C TRP A 189 -10.83 -5.79 2.54
N GLY A 190 -9.90 -5.02 3.08
CA GLY A 190 -8.73 -5.52 3.78
C GLY A 190 -9.06 -6.39 5.00
N LEU A 191 -10.23 -6.22 5.59
CA LEU A 191 -10.71 -6.98 6.74
C LEU A 191 -10.74 -8.51 6.51
N LEU A 192 -10.84 -8.96 5.25
CA LEU A 192 -10.83 -10.35 4.85
C LEU A 192 -9.46 -10.84 4.36
N GLY A 193 -8.41 -10.10 4.67
CA GLY A 193 -7.03 -10.49 4.39
C GLY A 193 -6.38 -11.26 5.54
N HIS A 194 -5.15 -11.69 5.30
CA HIS A 194 -4.26 -12.30 6.27
C HIS A 194 -2.81 -11.90 6.01
N PHE A 195 -1.90 -12.11 6.96
CA PHE A 195 -0.48 -11.91 6.71
C PHE A 195 0.11 -13.05 5.87
N SER A 196 0.99 -12.70 4.92
CA SER A 196 1.78 -13.64 4.12
C SER A 196 3.26 -13.20 4.16
N PRO A 197 4.22 -14.11 4.51
CA PRO A 197 3.99 -15.45 4.99
C PRO A 197 3.40 -15.50 6.40
N ALA A 198 2.67 -16.57 6.69
CA ALA A 198 2.15 -16.88 8.01
C ALA A 198 2.27 -18.38 8.31
N LYS A 199 2.00 -18.76 9.55
CA LYS A 199 1.83 -20.16 9.99
C LYS A 199 0.35 -20.36 10.30
N PRO A 200 -0.49 -20.71 9.30
CA PRO A 200 -1.90 -20.93 9.53
C PRO A 200 -2.13 -22.11 10.49
N MET A 201 -3.26 -22.13 11.17
CA MET A 201 -3.57 -23.12 12.21
C MET A 201 -4.38 -24.26 11.62
N SER A 202 -3.98 -25.50 11.91
CA SER A 202 -4.80 -26.67 11.62
C SER A 202 -6.01 -26.75 12.56
N VAL A 203 -7.07 -27.45 12.13
CA VAL A 203 -8.25 -27.73 12.99
C VAL A 203 -7.85 -28.30 14.33
N LYS A 204 -6.96 -29.31 14.35
CA LYS A 204 -6.47 -29.91 15.59
C LYS A 204 -5.78 -28.91 16.52
N GLU A 205 -5.02 -27.98 15.96
CA GLU A 205 -4.35 -26.95 16.74
C GLU A 205 -5.37 -25.98 17.35
N ILE A 206 -6.38 -25.56 16.58
CA ILE A 206 -7.49 -24.72 17.06
C ILE A 206 -8.24 -25.42 18.19
N GLU A 207 -8.55 -26.70 18.03
CA GLU A 207 -9.27 -27.51 19.03
C GLU A 207 -8.47 -27.72 20.32
N ASN A 208 -7.14 -27.68 20.27
CA ASN A 208 -6.29 -27.74 21.48
C ASN A 208 -6.46 -26.51 22.41
N TYR A 209 -7.05 -25.41 21.92
CA TYR A 209 -7.43 -24.27 22.76
C TYR A 209 -8.75 -24.51 23.54
N GLY A 210 -9.41 -25.66 23.35
CA GLY A 210 -10.68 -25.99 23.99
C GLY A 210 -11.90 -25.63 23.16
N LEU A 211 -11.71 -25.39 21.87
CA LEU A 211 -12.76 -25.03 20.91
C LEU A 211 -13.08 -26.23 20.03
N HIS A 212 -14.37 -26.58 19.88
CA HIS A 212 -14.80 -27.51 18.83
C HIS A 212 -14.96 -26.74 17.51
N PHE A 213 -14.19 -27.13 16.48
CA PHE A 213 -14.18 -26.42 15.21
C PHE A 213 -15.38 -26.80 14.34
N ASP A 214 -16.25 -25.84 14.10
CA ASP A 214 -17.37 -25.94 13.17
C ASP A 214 -17.10 -25.06 11.94
N TYR A 215 -16.84 -25.69 10.80
CA TYR A 215 -16.52 -24.99 9.55
C TYR A 215 -17.64 -24.02 9.14
N ASP A 216 -18.90 -24.49 9.13
CA ASP A 216 -20.03 -23.67 8.70
C ASP A 216 -20.26 -22.46 9.61
N ARG A 217 -19.97 -22.61 10.90
CA ARG A 217 -20.14 -21.55 11.90
C ARG A 217 -18.99 -20.55 11.90
N PHE A 218 -17.75 -21.01 11.63
CA PHE A 218 -16.57 -20.17 11.84
C PHE A 218 -15.97 -19.61 10.55
N VAL A 219 -16.12 -20.28 9.43
CA VAL A 219 -15.50 -19.91 8.14
C VAL A 219 -16.50 -19.35 7.15
N SER A 220 -17.77 -19.74 7.25
CA SER A 220 -18.84 -19.15 6.43
C SER A 220 -19.44 -17.91 7.11
N PRO A 221 -19.86 -16.89 6.34
CA PRO A 221 -20.52 -15.72 6.92
C PRO A 221 -21.75 -16.09 7.76
N PHE A 222 -21.73 -15.71 9.03
CA PHE A 222 -22.81 -16.00 9.97
C PHE A 222 -23.93 -14.95 9.85
N ILE A 223 -24.88 -15.20 8.97
CA ILE A 223 -25.95 -14.28 8.61
C ILE A 223 -27.27 -14.81 9.18
N THR A 224 -27.77 -14.14 10.22
CA THR A 224 -29.05 -14.49 10.84
C THR A 224 -30.19 -13.63 10.28
N LYS A 225 -31.43 -14.10 10.46
CA LYS A 225 -32.64 -13.33 10.12
C LYS A 225 -32.67 -11.99 10.86
N GLU A 226 -32.29 -12.01 12.14
CA GLU A 226 -32.22 -10.81 12.99
C GLU A 226 -31.22 -9.80 12.45
N LEU A 227 -29.99 -10.25 12.09
CA LEU A 227 -28.96 -9.38 11.50
C LEU A 227 -29.46 -8.73 10.20
N LEU A 228 -30.10 -9.52 9.33
CA LEU A 228 -30.67 -9.00 8.09
C LEU A 228 -31.77 -7.95 8.34
N TYR A 229 -32.66 -8.20 9.30
CA TYR A 229 -33.68 -7.22 9.67
C TYR A 229 -33.09 -5.93 10.22
N ASN A 230 -32.05 -6.03 11.07
CA ASN A 230 -31.38 -4.87 11.64
C ASN A 230 -30.70 -4.01 10.56
N ILE A 231 -30.15 -4.63 9.51
CA ILE A 231 -29.42 -3.94 8.42
C ILE A 231 -30.38 -3.39 7.36
N LEU A 232 -31.40 -4.17 6.99
CA LEU A 232 -32.28 -3.86 5.86
C LEU A 232 -33.56 -3.14 6.25
N GLY A 233 -34.05 -3.35 7.49
CA GLY A 233 -35.31 -2.76 7.94
C GLY A 233 -36.48 -3.12 7.00
N ASP A 234 -37.17 -2.10 6.53
CA ASP A 234 -38.34 -2.25 5.62
C ASP A 234 -37.98 -2.82 4.24
N ASP A 235 -36.68 -2.80 3.87
CA ASP A 235 -36.21 -3.35 2.59
C ASP A 235 -36.02 -4.89 2.61
N PHE A 236 -36.23 -5.53 3.77
CA PHE A 236 -35.96 -6.96 3.97
C PHE A 236 -36.73 -7.85 2.98
N ASP A 237 -38.03 -7.64 2.85
CA ASP A 237 -38.90 -8.51 2.01
C ASP A 237 -38.60 -8.35 0.51
N GLU A 238 -38.04 -7.23 0.08
CA GLU A 238 -37.64 -7.02 -1.31
C GLU A 238 -36.21 -7.55 -1.58
N ILE A 239 -35.26 -7.32 -0.68
CA ILE A 239 -33.84 -7.64 -0.94
C ILE A 239 -33.52 -9.10 -0.65
N VAL A 240 -33.98 -9.65 0.46
CA VAL A 240 -33.57 -11.01 0.90
C VAL A 240 -33.89 -12.10 -0.11
N PRO A 241 -35.13 -12.19 -0.68
CA PRO A 241 -35.42 -13.23 -1.68
C PRO A 241 -34.56 -13.12 -2.95
N ASN A 242 -34.05 -11.94 -3.27
CA ASN A 242 -33.25 -11.70 -4.47
C ASN A 242 -31.76 -12.03 -4.27
N VAL A 243 -31.21 -11.83 -3.07
CA VAL A 243 -29.78 -11.88 -2.79
C VAL A 243 -29.38 -13.13 -2.02
N PHE A 244 -30.27 -13.66 -1.17
CA PHE A 244 -29.94 -14.74 -0.23
C PHE A 244 -30.74 -16.01 -0.52
N ASN A 245 -30.15 -17.14 -0.10
CA ASN A 245 -30.82 -18.40 0.11
C ASN A 245 -31.03 -18.63 1.61
N GLN A 246 -32.22 -19.06 2.02
CA GLN A 246 -32.48 -19.46 3.39
C GLN A 246 -31.93 -20.87 3.60
N LYS A 247 -30.96 -21.04 4.52
CA LYS A 247 -30.38 -22.35 4.88
C LYS A 247 -31.23 -23.07 5.93
N THR A 248 -31.66 -22.35 6.96
CA THR A 248 -32.53 -22.83 8.04
C THR A 248 -33.56 -21.73 8.38
N TYR A 249 -34.42 -21.99 9.35
CA TYR A 249 -35.40 -20.97 9.79
C TYR A 249 -34.77 -19.60 10.14
N ASN A 250 -33.52 -19.60 10.67
CA ASN A 250 -32.85 -18.38 11.13
C ASN A 250 -31.56 -18.07 10.40
N LEU A 251 -31.07 -18.92 9.49
CA LEU A 251 -29.76 -18.73 8.82
C LEU A 251 -29.91 -18.54 7.32
N TYR A 252 -29.11 -17.62 6.80
CA TYR A 252 -29.07 -17.27 5.37
C TYR A 252 -27.64 -17.37 4.82
N SER A 253 -27.54 -17.55 3.51
CA SER A 253 -26.28 -17.45 2.77
C SER A 253 -26.50 -16.67 1.49
N PHE A 254 -25.46 -16.00 1.00
CA PHE A 254 -25.53 -15.38 -0.32
C PHE A 254 -25.84 -16.42 -1.40
N LYS A 255 -26.59 -16.03 -2.43
CA LYS A 255 -26.72 -16.83 -3.64
C LYS A 255 -25.38 -16.92 -4.38
N PRO A 256 -25.10 -17.99 -5.17
CA PRO A 256 -23.83 -18.15 -5.88
C PRO A 256 -23.44 -16.97 -6.79
N LYS A 257 -24.43 -16.23 -7.27
CA LYS A 257 -24.22 -14.99 -8.03
C LYS A 257 -23.58 -13.88 -7.22
N TYR A 258 -23.70 -13.94 -5.89
CA TYR A 258 -23.27 -12.93 -4.92
C TYR A 258 -22.42 -13.52 -3.80
N ASP A 259 -21.76 -14.66 -3.99
CA ASP A 259 -21.04 -15.37 -2.93
C ASP A 259 -19.69 -14.74 -2.56
N THR A 260 -19.22 -13.72 -3.30
CA THR A 260 -18.03 -12.94 -2.97
C THR A 260 -18.32 -11.43 -3.00
N GLN A 261 -17.53 -10.65 -2.27
CA GLN A 261 -17.64 -9.18 -2.28
C GLN A 261 -17.53 -8.60 -3.70
N ARG A 262 -16.62 -9.14 -4.53
CA ARG A 262 -16.42 -8.72 -5.91
C ARG A 262 -17.67 -8.97 -6.77
N LYS A 263 -18.22 -10.15 -6.70
CA LYS A 263 -19.45 -10.49 -7.43
C LYS A 263 -20.62 -9.61 -7.00
N LEU A 264 -20.78 -9.33 -5.71
CA LEU A 264 -21.81 -8.43 -5.23
C LEU A 264 -21.58 -7.02 -5.82
N PHE A 265 -20.37 -6.51 -5.71
CA PHE A 265 -19.99 -5.19 -6.20
C PHE A 265 -20.24 -5.05 -7.72
N ASP A 266 -19.75 -5.98 -8.52
CA ASP A 266 -19.87 -5.94 -9.98
C ASP A 266 -21.32 -5.96 -10.45
N ASN A 267 -22.20 -6.70 -9.72
CA ASN A 267 -23.62 -6.77 -10.05
C ASN A 267 -24.41 -5.52 -9.61
N PHE A 268 -23.99 -4.83 -8.57
CA PHE A 268 -24.77 -3.74 -7.97
C PHE A 268 -24.15 -2.35 -8.13
N ASN A 269 -22.87 -2.20 -8.45
CA ASN A 269 -22.19 -0.90 -8.51
C ASN A 269 -22.90 0.14 -9.38
N ASN A 270 -23.43 -0.28 -10.54
CA ASN A 270 -24.18 0.60 -11.46
C ASN A 270 -25.69 0.30 -11.50
N ASN A 271 -26.21 -0.47 -10.58
CA ASN A 271 -27.61 -0.92 -10.58
C ASN A 271 -28.53 0.13 -9.91
N THR A 272 -29.74 0.27 -10.46
CA THR A 272 -30.78 1.15 -9.88
C THR A 272 -31.17 0.74 -8.46
N LEU A 273 -31.17 -0.57 -8.15
CA LEU A 273 -31.43 -1.08 -6.79
C LEU A 273 -30.39 -0.59 -5.79
N ASN A 274 -29.10 -0.56 -6.16
CA ASN A 274 -28.07 0.00 -5.27
C ASN A 274 -28.29 1.49 -5.00
N LYS A 275 -28.67 2.26 -6.05
CA LYS A 275 -28.97 3.69 -5.90
C LYS A 275 -30.18 3.91 -4.99
N LYS A 276 -31.19 3.03 -5.05
CA LYS A 276 -32.41 3.15 -4.25
C LYS A 276 -32.20 2.72 -2.80
N TYR A 277 -31.46 1.63 -2.54
CA TYR A 277 -31.41 0.95 -1.24
C TYR A 277 -30.04 0.99 -0.58
N ASN A 278 -29.02 1.54 -1.22
CA ASN A 278 -27.64 1.52 -0.77
C ASN A 278 -27.13 0.10 -0.45
N ILE A 279 -27.43 -0.85 -1.33
CA ILE A 279 -27.23 -2.30 -1.12
C ILE A 279 -25.75 -2.61 -0.81
N LEU A 280 -24.81 -2.00 -1.52
CA LEU A 280 -23.39 -2.29 -1.32
C LEU A 280 -22.93 -1.93 0.09
N GLU A 281 -23.31 -0.75 0.59
CA GLU A 281 -22.95 -0.32 1.96
C GLU A 281 -23.57 -1.25 3.02
N LYS A 282 -24.82 -1.70 2.81
CA LYS A 282 -25.53 -2.58 3.73
C LYS A 282 -25.02 -4.03 3.72
N LEU A 283 -24.67 -4.58 2.55
CA LEU A 283 -24.41 -6.01 2.42
C LEU A 283 -22.93 -6.39 2.40
N LEU A 284 -22.01 -5.52 1.97
CA LEU A 284 -20.57 -5.82 1.99
C LEU A 284 -20.03 -6.19 3.39
N PRO A 285 -20.50 -5.57 4.50
CA PRO A 285 -20.09 -5.98 5.85
C PRO A 285 -20.39 -7.44 6.19
N LEU A 286 -21.46 -8.02 5.65
CA LEU A 286 -21.90 -9.37 5.97
C LEU A 286 -20.88 -10.47 5.59
N TYR A 287 -20.04 -10.23 4.59
CA TYR A 287 -18.96 -11.18 4.24
C TYR A 287 -17.89 -11.29 5.35
N ALA A 288 -17.75 -10.26 6.15
CA ALA A 288 -16.81 -10.23 7.26
C ALA A 288 -17.35 -10.86 8.56
N GLU A 289 -18.59 -11.38 8.56
CA GLU A 289 -19.18 -12.12 9.69
C GLU A 289 -18.65 -13.57 9.78
N VAL A 290 -17.33 -13.72 9.58
CA VAL A 290 -16.55 -14.94 9.76
C VAL A 290 -15.60 -14.81 10.94
N LEU A 291 -15.18 -15.93 11.55
CA LEU A 291 -14.22 -15.95 12.66
C LEU A 291 -12.85 -16.43 12.22
N PHE A 292 -12.80 -17.26 11.18
CA PHE A 292 -11.59 -17.72 10.54
C PHE A 292 -11.66 -17.53 9.02
N ILE A 293 -10.50 -17.33 8.41
CA ILE A 293 -10.29 -17.28 6.97
C ILE A 293 -9.48 -18.52 6.60
N GLN A 294 -9.94 -19.29 5.60
CA GLN A 294 -9.20 -20.43 5.12
C GLN A 294 -7.94 -19.98 4.37
N ASP A 295 -6.82 -20.65 4.62
CA ASP A 295 -5.57 -20.39 3.90
C ASP A 295 -5.69 -20.81 2.43
N GLU A 296 -5.23 -19.93 1.53
CA GLU A 296 -5.31 -20.17 0.08
C GLU A 296 -4.27 -21.21 -0.40
N TYR A 297 -3.15 -21.32 0.30
CA TYR A 297 -2.01 -22.17 -0.07
C TYR A 297 -2.04 -23.53 0.65
N GLU A 298 -2.49 -23.56 1.91
CA GLU A 298 -2.57 -24.75 2.76
C GLU A 298 -4.02 -25.09 3.12
N LYS A 299 -4.71 -25.77 2.19
CA LYS A 299 -6.11 -26.16 2.41
C LYS A 299 -6.31 -26.97 3.69
N GLY A 300 -7.30 -26.57 4.48
CA GLY A 300 -7.59 -27.18 5.77
C GLY A 300 -6.86 -26.51 6.95
N ASN A 301 -6.06 -25.49 6.69
CA ASN A 301 -5.52 -24.58 7.69
C ASN A 301 -6.21 -23.21 7.62
N TYR A 302 -6.18 -22.47 8.72
CA TYR A 302 -7.01 -21.30 8.91
C TYR A 302 -6.24 -20.18 9.60
N HIS A 303 -6.61 -18.93 9.29
CA HIS A 303 -6.19 -17.71 9.98
C HIS A 303 -7.36 -17.21 10.81
N PRO A 304 -7.20 -16.87 12.10
CA PRO A 304 -8.22 -16.10 12.80
C PRO A 304 -8.42 -14.76 12.07
N ARG A 305 -9.68 -14.36 11.88
CA ARG A 305 -9.95 -13.05 11.26
C ARG A 305 -9.49 -11.93 12.17
N ILE A 306 -8.75 -10.98 11.62
CA ILE A 306 -8.35 -9.79 12.39
C ILE A 306 -9.60 -9.05 12.90
N ASN A 307 -9.54 -8.48 14.11
CA ASN A 307 -10.69 -7.80 14.76
C ASN A 307 -11.97 -8.66 14.87
N LEU A 308 -11.84 -9.99 14.94
CA LEU A 308 -12.99 -10.91 15.04
C LEU A 308 -13.90 -10.57 16.24
N MET A 309 -13.34 -10.04 17.34
CA MET A 309 -14.07 -9.67 18.54
C MET A 309 -15.15 -8.59 18.28
N ASN A 310 -14.99 -7.78 17.23
CA ASN A 310 -15.91 -6.72 16.85
C ASN A 310 -17.04 -7.18 15.92
N SER A 311 -17.10 -8.50 15.58
CA SER A 311 -18.14 -9.03 14.69
C SER A 311 -19.43 -9.37 15.42
N TYR A 312 -20.57 -9.28 14.71
CA TYR A 312 -21.83 -9.84 15.19
C TYR A 312 -21.68 -11.34 15.42
N SER A 313 -21.00 -12.05 14.51
CA SER A 313 -20.71 -13.49 14.63
C SER A 313 -20.07 -13.83 15.97
N PHE A 314 -19.05 -13.07 16.41
CA PHE A 314 -18.42 -13.29 17.73
C PHE A 314 -19.36 -12.98 18.88
N SER A 315 -20.16 -11.92 18.80
CA SER A 315 -21.08 -11.52 19.86
C SER A 315 -22.09 -12.63 20.22
N GLN A 316 -22.46 -13.45 19.25
CA GLN A 316 -23.43 -14.55 19.38
C GLN A 316 -22.86 -15.87 19.93
N LEU A 317 -21.60 -15.89 20.37
CA LEU A 317 -20.94 -17.06 20.96
C LEU A 317 -21.11 -17.06 22.49
N ASP A 318 -20.98 -18.25 23.09
CA ASP A 318 -20.84 -18.35 24.55
C ASP A 318 -19.46 -17.84 25.04
N ASP A 319 -19.39 -17.53 26.31
CA ASP A 319 -18.20 -16.90 26.90
C ASP A 319 -16.96 -17.79 26.86
N ASN A 320 -17.09 -19.12 26.93
CA ASN A 320 -15.98 -20.05 26.80
C ASN A 320 -15.38 -19.99 25.41
N VAL A 321 -16.21 -20.02 24.38
CA VAL A 321 -15.76 -19.94 22.96
C VAL A 321 -15.12 -18.59 22.70
N LYS A 322 -15.70 -17.49 23.19
CA LYS A 322 -15.12 -16.15 23.12
C LYS A 322 -13.73 -16.10 23.74
N TRP A 323 -13.57 -16.67 24.93
CA TRP A 323 -12.28 -16.71 25.61
C TRP A 323 -11.23 -17.52 24.83
N CYS A 324 -11.58 -18.68 24.28
CA CYS A 324 -10.69 -19.47 23.44
C CYS A 324 -10.26 -18.69 22.18
N LEU A 325 -11.20 -18.06 21.48
CA LEU A 325 -10.93 -17.29 20.28
C LEU A 325 -10.06 -16.08 20.55
N THR A 326 -10.23 -15.38 21.68
CA THR A 326 -9.38 -14.26 22.08
C THR A 326 -7.95 -14.72 22.26
N ARG A 327 -7.71 -15.85 22.93
CA ARG A 327 -6.37 -16.43 23.12
C ARG A 327 -5.72 -16.85 21.80
N ILE A 328 -6.50 -17.47 20.91
CA ILE A 328 -6.04 -17.83 19.56
C ILE A 328 -5.62 -16.57 18.80
N HIS A 329 -6.45 -15.53 18.82
CA HIS A 329 -6.17 -14.25 18.15
C HIS A 329 -4.88 -13.61 18.66
N ASP A 330 -4.72 -13.51 19.98
CA ASP A 330 -3.55 -12.88 20.59
C ASP A 330 -2.25 -13.65 20.29
N GLU A 331 -2.27 -14.98 20.41
CA GLU A 331 -1.12 -15.82 20.05
C GLU A 331 -0.78 -15.65 18.56
N PHE A 332 -1.79 -15.68 17.70
CA PHE A 332 -1.61 -15.64 16.25
C PHE A 332 -1.02 -14.31 15.77
N PHE A 333 -1.58 -13.18 16.20
CA PHE A 333 -1.17 -11.88 15.68
C PHE A 333 0.06 -11.28 16.35
N TYR A 334 0.30 -11.60 17.62
CA TYR A 334 1.35 -10.92 18.41
C TYR A 334 2.55 -11.80 18.78
N HIS A 335 2.45 -13.13 18.70
CA HIS A 335 3.51 -14.02 19.20
C HIS A 335 4.04 -15.01 18.16
N ARG A 336 3.16 -15.62 17.37
CA ARG A 336 3.42 -16.78 16.52
C ARG A 336 4.52 -16.60 15.47
N HIS A 337 4.65 -15.41 14.92
CA HIS A 337 5.36 -15.19 13.65
C HIS A 337 6.65 -14.39 13.77
N THR A 338 6.95 -13.81 14.92
CA THR A 338 8.04 -12.83 15.09
C THR A 338 9.38 -13.31 14.55
N SER A 339 9.83 -14.53 14.93
CA SER A 339 11.10 -15.08 14.44
C SER A 339 11.06 -15.37 12.93
N MET A 340 9.96 -15.94 12.45
CA MET A 340 9.78 -16.26 11.03
C MET A 340 9.85 -15.01 10.16
N TRP A 341 9.19 -13.93 10.56
CA TRP A 341 9.23 -12.67 9.81
C TRP A 341 10.61 -12.02 9.80
N ALA A 342 11.36 -12.11 10.92
CA ALA A 342 12.76 -11.69 10.94
C ALA A 342 13.61 -12.49 9.95
N ASP A 343 13.47 -13.82 9.95
CA ASP A 343 14.20 -14.71 9.03
C ASP A 343 13.84 -14.43 7.56
N GLU A 344 12.57 -14.18 7.28
CA GLU A 344 12.12 -13.83 5.91
C GLU A 344 12.72 -12.51 5.42
N ALA A 345 12.78 -11.48 6.26
CA ALA A 345 13.44 -10.23 5.92
C ALA A 345 14.95 -10.42 5.71
N MET A 346 15.59 -11.21 6.57
CA MET A 346 17.04 -11.50 6.48
C MET A 346 17.44 -12.36 5.28
N LYS A 347 16.51 -13.07 4.64
CA LYS A 347 16.76 -13.75 3.34
C LYS A 347 16.78 -12.78 2.16
N LYS A 348 16.05 -11.68 2.24
CA LYS A 348 15.76 -10.75 1.13
C LYS A 348 16.60 -9.47 1.22
N LEU A 349 16.48 -8.75 2.33
CA LEU A 349 17.04 -7.39 2.47
C LEU A 349 18.57 -7.33 2.32
N PRO A 350 19.39 -8.22 2.91
CA PRO A 350 20.84 -8.14 2.73
C PRO A 350 21.26 -8.23 1.27
N VAL A 351 20.70 -9.19 0.53
CA VAL A 351 21.04 -9.40 -0.90
C VAL A 351 20.69 -8.18 -1.76
N LEU A 352 19.62 -7.47 -1.39
CA LEU A 352 19.17 -6.28 -2.10
C LEU A 352 20.01 -5.05 -1.74
N ILE A 353 20.29 -4.86 -0.46
CA ILE A 353 21.10 -3.74 0.03
C ILE A 353 22.53 -3.84 -0.53
N ASP A 354 23.12 -5.03 -0.53
CA ASP A 354 24.46 -5.27 -1.07
C ASP A 354 24.55 -5.05 -2.60
N SER A 355 23.42 -4.92 -3.29
CA SER A 355 23.37 -4.71 -4.74
C SER A 355 23.36 -3.24 -5.16
N THR A 356 23.41 -2.28 -4.21
CA THR A 356 23.38 -0.85 -4.49
C THR A 356 24.29 -0.07 -3.55
N ASN A 357 24.80 1.07 -4.00
CA ASN A 357 25.53 2.04 -3.16
C ASN A 357 24.62 3.13 -2.56
N MET A 358 23.34 3.15 -2.91
CA MET A 358 22.40 4.12 -2.36
C MET A 358 22.14 3.89 -0.86
N LEU A 359 22.01 4.97 -0.10
CA LEU A 359 21.56 4.88 1.30
C LEU A 359 20.10 4.41 1.36
N VAL A 360 19.84 3.35 2.14
CA VAL A 360 18.52 2.73 2.22
C VAL A 360 17.73 3.29 3.39
N CYS A 361 16.52 3.76 3.11
CA CYS A 361 15.52 4.14 4.11
C CYS A 361 14.30 3.22 3.98
N GLY A 362 13.63 2.92 5.09
CA GLY A 362 12.39 2.13 5.08
C GLY A 362 11.21 2.96 5.54
N GLU A 363 10.06 2.77 4.91
CA GLU A 363 8.79 3.21 5.48
C GLU A 363 8.26 2.08 6.36
N ASP A 364 8.38 2.26 7.67
CA ASP A 364 8.05 1.28 8.71
C ASP A 364 6.91 1.78 9.62
N LEU A 365 5.81 2.21 8.99
CA LEU A 365 4.60 2.68 9.65
C LEU A 365 3.51 1.59 9.71
N GLY A 366 2.51 1.80 10.56
CA GLY A 366 1.37 0.91 10.76
C GLY A 366 1.60 -0.14 11.83
N MET A 367 1.07 -1.34 11.67
CA MET A 367 1.24 -2.45 12.61
C MET A 367 2.63 -3.06 12.48
N VAL A 368 3.63 -2.49 13.16
CA VAL A 368 5.04 -2.86 13.05
C VAL A 368 5.36 -4.06 13.97
N PRO A 369 5.82 -5.21 13.43
CA PRO A 369 6.27 -6.33 14.25
C PRO A 369 7.52 -5.99 15.09
N ASP A 370 7.63 -6.55 16.28
CA ASP A 370 8.74 -6.32 17.22
C ASP A 370 10.13 -6.61 16.63
N CYS A 371 10.22 -7.48 15.63
CA CYS A 371 11.49 -7.82 14.99
C CYS A 371 12.03 -6.74 14.04
N VAL A 372 11.17 -5.85 13.54
CA VAL A 372 11.52 -4.88 12.50
C VAL A 372 12.61 -3.91 12.92
N PRO A 373 12.53 -3.22 14.07
CA PRO A 373 13.57 -2.28 14.48
C PRO A 373 14.95 -2.95 14.65
N GLY A 374 14.96 -4.20 15.12
CA GLY A 374 16.19 -4.99 15.28
C GLY A 374 16.86 -5.33 13.95
N VAL A 375 16.08 -5.76 12.97
CA VAL A 375 16.56 -6.09 11.61
C VAL A 375 17.03 -4.83 10.89
N MET A 376 16.24 -3.75 10.90
CA MET A 376 16.61 -2.48 10.25
C MET A 376 17.92 -1.92 10.83
N ARG A 377 18.07 -1.92 12.15
CA ARG A 377 19.32 -1.49 12.81
C ARG A 377 20.52 -2.34 12.39
N LYS A 378 20.36 -3.67 12.35
CA LYS A 378 21.41 -4.60 11.92
C LYS A 378 21.87 -4.33 10.49
N LEU A 379 20.93 -3.98 9.60
CA LEU A 379 21.17 -3.70 8.19
C LEU A 379 21.46 -2.22 7.89
N GLN A 380 21.53 -1.37 8.90
CA GLN A 380 21.76 0.06 8.79
C GLN A 380 20.73 0.79 7.89
N ILE A 381 19.49 0.29 7.88
CA ILE A 381 18.37 0.92 7.17
C ILE A 381 17.80 2.03 8.07
N LEU A 382 17.63 3.23 7.52
CA LEU A 382 17.02 4.35 8.23
C LEU A 382 15.51 4.11 8.42
N SER A 383 15.03 4.23 9.66
CA SER A 383 13.59 4.19 9.96
C SER A 383 12.91 5.52 9.63
N LEU A 384 11.60 5.51 9.49
CA LEU A 384 10.79 6.71 9.29
C LEU A 384 10.13 7.12 10.62
N GLU A 385 10.38 8.36 11.05
CA GLU A 385 9.85 8.91 12.30
C GLU A 385 8.92 10.09 11.98
N VAL A 386 7.62 9.82 11.91
CA VAL A 386 6.59 10.87 11.74
C VAL A 386 6.11 11.30 13.12
N GLU A 387 6.36 12.55 13.51
CA GLU A 387 6.14 13.03 14.90
C GLU A 387 4.72 12.72 15.42
N ARG A 388 3.72 12.86 14.57
CA ARG A 388 2.30 12.67 14.92
C ARG A 388 1.78 11.24 14.71
N MET A 389 2.66 10.29 14.37
CA MET A 389 2.34 8.87 14.15
C MET A 389 3.32 7.98 14.92
N PRO A 390 3.26 7.97 16.26
CA PRO A 390 4.18 7.17 17.05
C PRO A 390 3.95 5.68 16.81
N LYS A 391 5.03 4.91 16.73
CA LYS A 391 5.00 3.44 16.62
C LYS A 391 4.64 2.76 17.95
N GLU A 392 4.80 3.47 19.06
CA GLU A 392 4.48 2.99 20.40
C GLU A 392 3.02 3.33 20.76
N VAL A 393 2.23 2.30 21.09
CA VAL A 393 0.77 2.41 21.37
C VAL A 393 0.43 3.41 22.49
N ASN A 394 1.33 3.60 23.47
CA ASN A 394 1.07 4.46 24.63
C ASN A 394 1.53 5.92 24.45
N LYS A 395 2.09 6.27 23.28
CA LYS A 395 2.53 7.62 22.98
C LYS A 395 1.55 8.33 22.05
N LYS A 396 1.29 9.61 22.30
CA LYS A 396 0.51 10.45 21.41
C LYS A 396 1.34 11.05 20.27
N PHE A 397 2.62 11.31 20.55
CA PHE A 397 3.58 11.89 19.61
C PHE A 397 4.95 11.27 19.83
N VAL A 398 5.76 11.24 18.78
CA VAL A 398 7.17 10.82 18.84
C VAL A 398 7.98 11.90 19.57
N ASP A 399 8.81 11.49 20.53
CA ASP A 399 9.81 12.39 21.12
C ASP A 399 11.04 12.49 20.18
N LEU A 400 11.14 13.56 19.44
CA LEU A 400 12.22 13.81 18.48
C LEU A 400 13.62 13.81 19.11
N ASN A 401 13.72 13.98 20.44
CA ASN A 401 14.98 13.88 21.18
C ASN A 401 15.36 12.43 21.53
N GLN A 402 14.47 11.48 21.32
CA GLN A 402 14.69 10.05 21.64
C GLN A 402 14.71 9.14 20.40
N VAL A 403 14.46 9.68 19.22
CA VAL A 403 14.52 8.91 17.97
C VAL A 403 15.91 8.34 17.73
N PRO A 404 16.03 7.17 17.06
CA PRO A 404 17.35 6.64 16.71
C PRO A 404 18.06 7.55 15.70
N TYR A 405 19.41 7.59 15.76
CA TYR A 405 20.19 8.36 14.79
C TYR A 405 19.94 7.87 13.35
N LEU A 406 19.92 6.54 13.13
CA LEU A 406 19.60 5.96 11.83
C LEU A 406 18.10 6.07 11.54
N SER A 407 17.65 7.30 11.33
CA SER A 407 16.25 7.60 10.99
C SER A 407 16.12 8.85 10.12
N VAL A 408 14.97 8.98 9.52
CA VAL A 408 14.48 10.18 8.83
C VAL A 408 13.27 10.68 9.61
N CYS A 409 13.32 11.86 10.19
CA CYS A 409 12.14 12.47 10.80
C CYS A 409 11.41 13.39 9.81
N CYS A 410 10.11 13.50 9.96
CA CYS A 410 9.27 14.37 9.15
C CYS A 410 8.00 14.79 9.91
N THR A 411 7.43 15.93 9.50
CA THR A 411 6.13 16.42 9.98
C THR A 411 4.97 15.62 9.42
N GLY A 412 5.16 15.02 8.25
CA GLY A 412 4.23 14.19 7.53
C GLY A 412 4.84 13.70 6.22
N THR A 413 4.12 12.84 5.52
CA THR A 413 4.49 12.31 4.20
C THR A 413 3.49 12.78 3.14
N HIS A 414 3.71 12.40 1.88
CA HIS A 414 2.74 12.63 0.81
C HIS A 414 1.40 11.92 1.03
N ASP A 415 1.36 10.89 1.89
CA ASP A 415 0.15 10.12 2.22
C ASP A 415 -0.65 10.69 3.39
N THR A 416 -0.12 11.74 4.05
CA THR A 416 -0.75 12.36 5.20
C THR A 416 -1.18 13.79 4.90
N SER A 417 -2.02 14.37 5.75
CA SER A 417 -2.34 15.79 5.70
C SER A 417 -1.10 16.66 5.95
N THR A 418 -1.05 17.86 5.41
CA THR A 418 -0.02 18.86 5.74
C THR A 418 -0.18 19.33 7.19
N LEU A 419 0.83 20.00 7.76
CA LEU A 419 0.74 20.56 9.13
C LEU A 419 -0.48 21.47 9.32
N ARG A 420 -0.81 22.28 8.32
CA ARG A 420 -1.96 23.19 8.40
C ARG A 420 -3.29 22.45 8.39
N GLN A 421 -3.42 21.40 7.60
CA GLN A 421 -4.61 20.55 7.58
C GLN A 421 -4.74 19.78 8.90
N TRP A 422 -3.67 19.09 9.30
CA TRP A 422 -3.63 18.34 10.55
C TRP A 422 -4.00 19.20 11.76
N TRP A 423 -3.54 20.46 11.81
CA TRP A 423 -3.86 21.39 12.89
C TRP A 423 -5.37 21.57 13.11
N LYS A 424 -6.17 21.36 12.05
CA LYS A 424 -7.64 21.49 12.07
C LYS A 424 -8.38 20.18 12.23
N GLU A 425 -7.77 19.04 11.92
CA GLU A 425 -8.43 17.73 11.88
C GLU A 425 -8.88 17.27 13.26
N ASP A 426 -8.05 17.45 14.29
CA ASP A 426 -8.33 17.02 15.66
C ASP A 426 -7.91 18.11 16.65
N LYS A 427 -8.90 18.88 17.08
CA LYS A 427 -8.70 19.99 18.03
C LYS A 427 -8.19 19.54 19.40
N ALA A 428 -8.57 18.35 19.87
CA ALA A 428 -8.13 17.83 21.17
C ALA A 428 -6.64 17.46 21.12
N ASN A 429 -6.21 16.76 20.08
CA ASN A 429 -4.81 16.41 19.87
C ASN A 429 -3.96 17.66 19.61
N THR A 430 -4.45 18.61 18.81
CA THR A 430 -3.75 19.87 18.54
C THR A 430 -3.58 20.71 19.80
N GLN A 431 -4.62 20.81 20.65
CA GLN A 431 -4.52 21.50 21.94
C GLN A 431 -3.51 20.82 22.86
N TRP A 432 -3.52 19.47 22.91
CA TRP A 432 -2.56 18.72 23.71
C TRP A 432 -1.12 18.97 23.22
N TYR A 433 -0.89 18.93 21.89
CA TYR A 433 0.40 19.21 21.26
C TYR A 433 0.90 20.62 21.57
N PHE A 434 0.02 21.62 21.45
CA PHE A 434 0.30 23.01 21.75
C PHE A 434 0.82 23.21 23.17
N ASN A 435 0.18 22.56 24.16
CA ASN A 435 0.56 22.71 25.55
C ASN A 435 1.78 21.85 25.95
N ASN A 436 1.87 20.60 25.47
CA ASN A 436 2.84 19.62 26.00
C ASN A 436 4.11 19.50 25.13
N ILE A 437 4.02 19.70 23.82
CA ILE A 437 5.18 19.64 22.92
C ILE A 437 5.73 21.03 22.63
N LEU A 438 4.86 21.98 22.30
CA LEU A 438 5.30 23.37 22.04
C LEU A 438 5.43 24.21 23.31
N HIS A 439 5.04 23.69 24.48
CA HIS A 439 5.12 24.34 25.80
C HIS A 439 4.45 25.71 25.83
N LYS A 440 3.33 25.85 25.11
CA LYS A 440 2.54 27.10 25.08
C LYS A 440 1.42 27.07 26.10
N ILE A 441 1.05 28.24 26.62
CA ILE A 441 0.00 28.40 27.61
C ILE A 441 -1.27 28.94 26.91
N GLY A 442 -2.44 28.49 27.34
CA GLY A 442 -3.73 28.94 26.82
C GLY A 442 -4.29 28.04 25.74
N ASN A 443 -5.19 28.56 24.94
CA ASN A 443 -5.84 27.83 23.86
C ASN A 443 -4.99 27.86 22.58
N ALA A 444 -4.89 26.72 21.92
CA ALA A 444 -4.30 26.65 20.58
C ALA A 444 -5.15 27.50 19.60
N PRO A 445 -4.52 28.28 18.71
CA PRO A 445 -5.26 29.03 17.71
C PRO A 445 -5.98 28.10 16.73
N ASP A 446 -7.07 28.59 16.14
CA ASP A 446 -7.87 27.79 15.19
C ASP A 446 -7.09 27.43 13.93
N ASP A 447 -6.23 28.32 13.46
CA ASP A 447 -5.33 28.10 12.35
C ASP A 447 -3.88 28.01 12.83
N LEU A 448 -3.07 27.17 12.17
CA LEU A 448 -1.64 27.11 12.41
C LEU A 448 -1.00 28.44 11.97
N THR A 449 -0.43 29.19 12.92
CA THR A 449 0.29 30.43 12.61
C THR A 449 1.69 30.14 12.04
N ALA A 450 2.26 31.11 11.31
CA ALA A 450 3.61 30.99 10.77
C ALA A 450 4.66 30.73 11.86
N ASP A 451 4.53 31.38 13.02
CA ASP A 451 5.46 31.19 14.13
C ASP A 451 5.35 29.79 14.77
N LEU A 452 4.15 29.24 14.86
CA LEU A 452 3.97 27.85 15.33
C LEU A 452 4.54 26.85 14.32
N ALA A 453 4.30 27.06 13.02
CA ALA A 453 4.90 26.24 11.98
C ALA A 453 6.45 26.27 12.04
N LYS A 454 7.06 27.45 12.21
CA LYS A 454 8.51 27.60 12.43
C LYS A 454 8.99 26.82 13.65
N ASN A 455 8.27 26.90 14.77
CA ASN A 455 8.64 26.15 15.97
C ASN A 455 8.62 24.65 15.74
N ILE A 456 7.59 24.12 15.07
CA ILE A 456 7.47 22.70 14.74
C ILE A 456 8.62 22.27 13.82
N ILE A 457 8.88 23.00 12.75
CA ILE A 457 9.99 22.71 11.82
C ILE A 457 11.33 22.76 12.55
N ASN A 458 11.57 23.75 13.39
CA ASN A 458 12.80 23.84 14.18
C ASN A 458 12.99 22.65 15.12
N ASN A 459 11.93 22.12 15.71
CA ASN A 459 12.01 20.90 16.52
C ASN A 459 12.49 19.71 15.69
N HIS A 460 11.99 19.55 14.45
CA HIS A 460 12.44 18.49 13.54
C HIS A 460 13.91 18.68 13.10
N LEU A 461 14.30 19.90 12.75
CA LEU A 461 15.69 20.22 12.37
C LEU A 461 16.70 20.01 13.50
N ASN A 462 16.26 20.11 14.77
CA ASN A 462 17.07 19.86 15.95
C ASN A 462 16.92 18.44 16.52
N SER A 463 16.23 17.55 15.82
CA SER A 463 16.04 16.15 16.24
C SER A 463 17.36 15.36 16.25
N LYS A 464 17.34 14.17 16.83
CA LYS A 464 18.48 13.23 16.78
C LYS A 464 18.55 12.43 15.48
N SER A 465 17.54 12.52 14.61
CA SER A 465 17.54 11.82 13.32
C SER A 465 18.71 12.25 12.43
N MET A 466 19.24 11.32 11.64
CA MET A 466 20.26 11.63 10.65
C MET A 466 19.78 12.66 9.63
N TRP A 467 18.52 12.56 9.23
CA TRP A 467 17.87 13.48 8.30
C TRP A 467 16.51 13.98 8.82
N ALA A 468 16.23 15.26 8.54
CA ALA A 468 14.91 15.85 8.63
C ALA A 468 14.45 16.17 7.20
N ILE A 469 13.44 15.44 6.71
CA ILE A 469 12.86 15.67 5.37
C ILE A 469 11.41 16.11 5.55
N LEU A 470 11.14 17.35 5.13
CA LEU A 470 9.88 18.02 5.44
C LEU A 470 9.13 18.35 4.15
N PRO A 471 7.79 18.20 4.12
CA PRO A 471 6.98 18.62 2.99
C PRO A 471 7.18 20.10 2.64
N TRP A 472 7.26 20.39 1.35
CA TRP A 472 7.41 21.78 0.88
C TRP A 472 6.27 22.69 1.36
N GLN A 473 5.06 22.17 1.44
CA GLN A 473 3.89 22.87 1.97
C GLN A 473 4.10 23.33 3.41
N ASP A 474 4.78 22.53 4.21
CA ASP A 474 5.03 22.83 5.62
C ASP A 474 6.13 23.91 5.77
N TYR A 475 7.10 23.96 4.87
CA TYR A 475 8.03 25.09 4.78
C TYR A 475 7.31 26.39 4.40
N MET A 476 6.43 26.37 3.40
CA MET A 476 5.65 27.53 3.02
C MET A 476 4.70 27.99 4.16
N ALA A 477 4.25 27.07 5.00
CA ALA A 477 3.42 27.41 6.16
C ALA A 477 4.13 28.31 7.19
N CYS A 478 5.48 28.38 7.15
CA CYS A 478 6.29 29.22 8.01
C CYS A 478 6.25 30.71 7.66
N ASP A 479 5.62 31.08 6.56
CA ASP A 479 5.54 32.46 6.10
C ASP A 479 4.12 32.82 5.67
N ASP A 480 3.59 33.94 6.18
CA ASP A 480 2.22 34.37 5.91
C ASP A 480 1.98 34.80 4.46
N VAL A 481 3.04 35.17 3.73
CA VAL A 481 2.98 35.56 2.32
C VAL A 481 3.12 34.34 1.40
N LEU A 482 4.01 33.39 1.76
CA LEU A 482 4.30 32.21 0.93
C LEU A 482 3.27 31.09 1.07
N ARG A 483 2.55 31.01 2.21
CA ARG A 483 1.54 29.97 2.41
C ARG A 483 0.37 30.09 1.43
N SER A 484 -0.16 28.97 0.97
CA SER A 484 -1.36 28.94 0.14
C SER A 484 -2.59 29.49 0.89
N LYS A 485 -3.47 30.17 0.16
CA LYS A 485 -4.81 30.53 0.69
C LYS A 485 -5.70 29.30 0.85
N ASN A 486 -5.53 28.31 -0.02
CA ASN A 486 -6.18 27.02 0.12
C ASN A 486 -5.44 26.18 1.18
N ILE A 487 -6.17 25.65 2.14
CA ILE A 487 -5.61 24.77 3.16
C ILE A 487 -5.47 23.32 2.67
N ASP A 488 -6.26 22.94 1.67
CA ASP A 488 -6.18 21.63 1.05
C ASP A 488 -5.01 21.57 0.07
N GLU A 489 -3.86 21.16 0.61
CA GLU A 489 -2.60 21.01 -0.12
C GLU A 489 -2.10 19.56 -0.11
N ARG A 490 -2.99 18.61 0.13
CA ARG A 490 -2.66 17.20 0.24
C ARG A 490 -2.25 16.62 -1.11
N ILE A 491 -1.19 15.78 -1.13
CA ILE A 491 -0.69 15.14 -2.35
C ILE A 491 -1.45 13.85 -2.62
N ASN A 492 -1.61 13.00 -1.61
CA ASN A 492 -2.30 11.73 -1.72
C ASN A 492 -3.28 11.49 -0.57
N VAL A 493 -4.33 10.73 -0.85
CA VAL A 493 -5.30 10.19 0.13
C VAL A 493 -5.41 8.69 -0.11
N PRO A 494 -4.60 7.84 0.55
CA PRO A 494 -4.49 6.40 0.26
C PRO A 494 -5.81 5.63 0.34
N SER A 495 -6.74 6.09 1.17
CA SER A 495 -8.08 5.49 1.30
C SER A 495 -9.04 5.84 0.16
N ASN A 496 -8.69 6.80 -0.71
CA ASN A 496 -9.52 7.24 -1.82
C ASN A 496 -8.91 6.83 -3.17
N PRO A 497 -9.35 5.74 -3.79
CA PRO A 497 -8.78 5.26 -5.05
C PRO A 497 -9.02 6.20 -6.24
N LYS A 498 -9.87 7.21 -6.10
CA LYS A 498 -10.13 8.23 -7.12
C LYS A 498 -9.28 9.49 -6.93
N HIS A 499 -8.55 9.58 -5.83
CA HIS A 499 -7.63 10.70 -5.59
C HIS A 499 -6.39 10.51 -6.48
N ILE A 500 -6.04 11.57 -7.21
CA ILE A 500 -4.86 11.58 -8.08
C ILE A 500 -3.83 12.58 -7.54
N TRP A 501 -2.56 12.27 -7.70
CA TRP A 501 -1.43 13.10 -7.28
C TRP A 501 -1.29 14.32 -8.19
N ASN A 502 -2.15 15.31 -8.02
CA ASN A 502 -2.25 16.47 -8.90
C ASN A 502 -1.99 17.81 -8.20
N TRP A 503 -1.47 17.78 -6.97
CA TRP A 503 -1.11 19.02 -6.29
C TRP A 503 -0.15 19.85 -7.13
N ARG A 504 -0.40 21.16 -7.20
CA ARG A 504 0.44 22.12 -7.89
C ARG A 504 0.81 23.25 -6.92
N MET A 505 2.10 23.58 -6.88
CA MET A 505 2.56 24.74 -6.14
C MET A 505 1.91 26.01 -6.72
N HIS A 506 1.35 26.85 -5.85
CA HIS A 506 0.65 28.07 -6.24
C HIS A 506 1.60 29.25 -6.54
N LEU A 507 2.88 29.13 -6.16
CA LEU A 507 3.90 30.14 -6.41
C LEU A 507 4.65 29.84 -7.71
N ASP A 508 5.03 30.90 -8.42
CA ASP A 508 5.98 30.83 -9.51
C ASP A 508 7.39 30.62 -8.95
N VAL A 509 8.08 29.56 -9.40
CA VAL A 509 9.44 29.21 -8.94
C VAL A 509 10.41 30.37 -9.10
N ASN A 510 10.26 31.20 -10.15
CA ASN A 510 11.11 32.37 -10.38
C ASN A 510 10.92 33.50 -9.34
N LYS A 511 9.87 33.40 -8.52
CA LYS A 511 9.57 34.38 -7.44
C LYS A 511 10.00 33.90 -6.06
N LEU A 512 10.67 32.76 -5.95
CA LEU A 512 11.17 32.17 -4.70
C LEU A 512 12.59 32.66 -4.35
N ASN A 513 12.98 33.87 -4.74
CA ASN A 513 14.27 34.47 -4.44
C ASN A 513 14.32 35.06 -3.04
#